data_69f2090df894e88895466a89abe1a46c
#
_entry.id   69f2090df894e88895466a89abe1a46c
#
_cell.length_a   1.000
_cell.length_b   1.000
_cell.length_c   1.000
_cell.angle_alpha   90.00
_cell.angle_beta   90.00
_cell.angle_gamma   90.00
#
_symmetry.space_group_name_H-M   'P 1'
#
loop_
_entity.id
_entity.type
_entity.pdbx_description
1 polymer ?
#
loop_
_entity_poly.entity_id
_entity_poly.type
_entity_poly.pdbx_seq_one_letter_code
_entity_poly.pdbx_strand_id
1 'polypeptide(L)'
;MTRPFTAADFTERMTRAAAQASAAGLSGVLVTPGADLLYLAGYSPISITERITMLAIHASRPPAMIVPALERPGAEPAPVALRDWADGDDAYAAAAELLDPDGAYAISDSAWAMHVLGLQRALPESRYVSMTDALPTLRAVKDAEELERMAAAGAAADAVFEEIATSRFSGRTEAEIAADLARLLIAHGHERAEFTIVASGPNGANPHHEESDRVVQEGDMVVLDFGGTKDGYGSDTTRTVHIGEPTEEEAEVYDVVRLAQQAAFDAVRPGAACQDVDRAARGVIAGAGYGERFIHRTGHGIGLTVHEPPYMIEGETRPIEPGMCFSIEPGIYLPGRFGVRIEDIVAATADGGRRLNDTSRDLRIVS
;
A
#
# COMPACT_ATOMS: atom_id res chain seq x y z
N MET A 1 -22.22 -2.86 0.21
CA MET A 1 -21.42 -3.74 -0.67
C MET A 1 -20.98 -2.90 -1.86
N THR A 2 -19.70 -2.85 -2.11
CA THR A 2 -19.13 -2.17 -3.27
C THR A 2 -19.55 -2.89 -4.56
N ARG A 3 -19.75 -2.13 -5.66
CA ARG A 3 -20.05 -2.77 -6.96
C ARG A 3 -18.80 -3.41 -7.56
N PRO A 4 -18.90 -4.51 -8.31
CA PRO A 4 -17.76 -5.00 -9.08
C PRO A 4 -17.28 -3.95 -10.11
N PHE A 5 -15.98 -3.86 -10.34
CA PHE A 5 -15.46 -3.09 -11.47
C PHE A 5 -15.91 -3.74 -12.79
N THR A 6 -16.23 -2.91 -13.76
CA THR A 6 -16.75 -3.33 -15.08
C THR A 6 -15.68 -3.19 -16.15
N ALA A 7 -15.93 -3.75 -17.32
CA ALA A 7 -15.08 -3.56 -18.49
C ALA A 7 -14.90 -2.06 -18.85
N ALA A 8 -15.90 -1.22 -18.58
CA ALA A 8 -15.81 0.22 -18.81
C ALA A 8 -14.81 0.89 -17.87
N ASP A 9 -14.80 0.52 -16.58
CA ASP A 9 -13.86 1.05 -15.58
C ASP A 9 -12.41 0.71 -15.98
N PHE A 10 -12.15 -0.52 -16.40
CA PHE A 10 -10.82 -0.94 -16.86
C PHE A 10 -10.41 -0.22 -18.17
N THR A 11 -11.34 -0.04 -19.09
CA THR A 11 -11.07 0.70 -20.33
C THR A 11 -10.70 2.16 -20.04
N GLU A 12 -11.40 2.81 -19.11
CA GLU A 12 -11.08 4.17 -18.68
C GLU A 12 -9.69 4.25 -18.04
N ARG A 13 -9.34 3.30 -17.16
CA ARG A 13 -8.01 3.22 -16.51
C ARG A 13 -6.90 3.04 -17.55
N MET A 14 -7.09 2.16 -18.53
CA MET A 14 -6.14 1.98 -19.63
C MET A 14 -6.01 3.23 -20.51
N THR A 15 -7.11 3.95 -20.74
CA THR A 15 -7.10 5.22 -21.48
C THR A 15 -6.30 6.29 -20.74
N ARG A 16 -6.44 6.39 -19.41
CA ARG A 16 -5.61 7.29 -18.58
C ARG A 16 -4.15 6.91 -18.66
N ALA A 17 -3.83 5.60 -18.56
CA ALA A 17 -2.45 5.12 -18.66
C ALA A 17 -1.82 5.47 -20.01
N ALA A 18 -2.54 5.27 -21.12
CA ALA A 18 -2.11 5.66 -22.45
C ALA A 18 -1.85 7.16 -22.59
N ALA A 19 -2.74 7.99 -22.04
CA ALA A 19 -2.61 9.44 -22.04
C ALA A 19 -1.39 9.91 -21.24
N GLN A 20 -1.17 9.35 -20.05
CA GLN A 20 0.00 9.67 -19.22
C GLN A 20 1.30 9.24 -19.90
N ALA A 21 1.35 8.04 -20.48
CA ALA A 21 2.51 7.57 -21.25
C ALA A 21 2.83 8.51 -22.42
N SER A 22 1.81 8.91 -23.17
CA SER A 22 1.95 9.87 -24.28
C SER A 22 2.49 11.23 -23.80
N ALA A 23 1.97 11.74 -22.67
CA ALA A 23 2.44 12.98 -22.05
C ALA A 23 3.90 12.90 -21.57
N ALA A 24 4.34 11.70 -21.16
CA ALA A 24 5.72 11.40 -20.80
C ALA A 24 6.63 11.14 -22.03
N GLY A 25 6.11 11.23 -23.26
CA GLY A 25 6.87 10.97 -24.50
C GLY A 25 7.18 9.49 -24.73
N LEU A 26 6.37 8.59 -24.17
CA LEU A 26 6.53 7.15 -24.29
C LEU A 26 5.59 6.58 -25.37
N SER A 27 5.98 5.47 -25.97
CA SER A 27 5.16 4.70 -26.95
C SER A 27 4.00 3.99 -26.27
N GLY A 28 4.12 3.70 -24.96
CA GLY A 28 3.09 3.03 -24.19
C GLY A 28 3.55 2.50 -22.85
N VAL A 29 2.74 1.62 -22.28
CA VAL A 29 2.95 0.96 -20.97
C VAL A 29 2.92 -0.55 -21.14
N LEU A 30 3.85 -1.25 -20.52
CA LEU A 30 3.94 -2.70 -20.47
C LEU A 30 3.67 -3.17 -19.03
N VAL A 31 2.60 -3.93 -18.88
CA VAL A 31 2.11 -4.32 -17.55
C VAL A 31 2.22 -5.82 -17.39
N THR A 32 3.00 -6.24 -16.39
CA THR A 32 3.17 -7.64 -16.00
C THR A 32 2.25 -7.99 -14.82
N PRO A 33 2.07 -9.28 -14.50
CA PRO A 33 1.25 -9.71 -13.37
C PRO A 33 1.60 -9.00 -12.06
N GLY A 34 0.58 -8.59 -11.33
CA GLY A 34 0.65 -7.85 -10.09
C GLY A 34 -0.49 -6.85 -9.96
N ALA A 35 -0.36 -5.92 -9.03
CA ALA A 35 -1.38 -4.91 -8.74
C ALA A 35 -1.72 -4.04 -9.98
N ASP A 36 -0.73 -3.75 -10.84
CA ASP A 36 -0.94 -2.95 -12.05
C ASP A 36 -1.82 -3.67 -13.07
N LEU A 37 -1.61 -4.97 -13.28
CA LEU A 37 -2.43 -5.76 -14.21
C LEU A 37 -3.86 -5.91 -13.66
N LEU A 38 -4.00 -6.16 -12.37
CA LEU A 38 -5.30 -6.20 -11.72
C LEU A 38 -6.03 -4.86 -11.86
N TYR A 39 -5.34 -3.74 -11.65
CA TYR A 39 -5.89 -2.39 -11.76
C TYR A 39 -6.37 -2.06 -13.18
N LEU A 40 -5.57 -2.40 -14.18
CA LEU A 40 -5.78 -1.98 -15.57
C LEU A 40 -6.66 -2.94 -16.37
N ALA A 41 -6.67 -4.24 -16.05
CA ALA A 41 -7.38 -5.24 -16.83
C ALA A 41 -8.32 -6.12 -16.02
N GLY A 42 -8.34 -6.01 -14.68
CA GLY A 42 -9.12 -6.89 -13.80
C GLY A 42 -8.62 -8.33 -13.80
N TYR A 43 -7.43 -8.58 -14.32
CA TYR A 43 -6.87 -9.92 -14.44
C TYR A 43 -5.72 -10.13 -13.46
N SER A 44 -5.77 -11.24 -12.75
CA SER A 44 -4.70 -11.71 -11.86
C SER A 44 -4.45 -13.19 -12.15
N PRO A 45 -3.38 -13.54 -12.88
CA PRO A 45 -3.07 -14.93 -13.16
C PRO A 45 -2.70 -15.69 -11.88
N ILE A 46 -3.00 -16.99 -11.84
CA ILE A 46 -2.66 -17.89 -10.72
C ILE A 46 -1.13 -18.01 -10.60
N SER A 47 -0.45 -18.07 -11.75
CA SER A 47 1.01 -18.18 -11.81
C SER A 47 1.62 -16.92 -12.38
N ILE A 48 2.57 -16.35 -11.64
CA ILE A 48 3.35 -15.14 -12.01
C ILE A 48 4.81 -15.51 -12.29
N THR A 49 5.06 -16.73 -12.75
CA THR A 49 6.40 -17.32 -12.84
C THR A 49 7.09 -17.03 -14.17
N GLU A 50 7.81 -18.02 -14.70
CA GLU A 50 8.66 -17.92 -15.89
C GLU A 50 7.89 -17.69 -17.22
N ARG A 51 6.57 -17.94 -17.24
CA ARG A 51 5.74 -17.68 -18.44
C ARG A 51 5.31 -16.24 -18.50
N ILE A 52 5.71 -15.53 -19.57
CA ILE A 52 5.34 -14.13 -19.71
C ILE A 52 3.83 -13.97 -19.97
N THR A 53 3.19 -13.20 -19.12
CA THR A 53 1.92 -12.51 -19.34
C THR A 53 2.22 -11.01 -19.36
N MET A 54 1.77 -10.28 -20.39
CA MET A 54 2.05 -8.85 -20.50
C MET A 54 0.93 -8.15 -21.26
N LEU A 55 0.33 -7.15 -20.61
CA LEU A 55 -0.58 -6.21 -21.24
C LEU A 55 0.25 -5.05 -21.84
N ALA A 56 0.10 -4.82 -23.15
CA ALA A 56 0.65 -3.67 -23.85
C ALA A 56 -0.45 -2.62 -24.08
N ILE A 57 -0.27 -1.45 -23.49
CA ILE A 57 -1.14 -0.28 -23.66
C ILE A 57 -0.38 0.75 -24.47
N HIS A 58 -0.84 1.01 -25.69
CA HIS A 58 -0.21 1.98 -26.58
C HIS A 58 -0.88 3.35 -26.49
N ALA A 59 -0.11 4.40 -26.73
CA ALA A 59 -0.65 5.75 -26.88
C ALA A 59 -1.56 5.91 -28.11
N SER A 60 -1.42 5.06 -29.13
CA SER A 60 -2.06 5.23 -30.45
C SER A 60 -2.78 3.99 -31.00
N ARG A 61 -2.74 2.85 -30.31
CA ARG A 61 -3.36 1.57 -30.74
C ARG A 61 -4.22 0.99 -29.61
N PRO A 62 -5.24 0.17 -29.93
CA PRO A 62 -5.96 -0.57 -28.92
C PRO A 62 -5.03 -1.44 -28.05
N PRO A 63 -5.31 -1.58 -26.74
CA PRO A 63 -4.51 -2.43 -25.88
C PRO A 63 -4.65 -3.90 -26.26
N ALA A 64 -3.57 -4.66 -26.08
CA ALA A 64 -3.54 -6.10 -26.31
C ALA A 64 -2.72 -6.78 -25.21
N MET A 65 -3.07 -8.03 -24.88
CA MET A 65 -2.37 -8.78 -23.85
C MET A 65 -1.87 -10.10 -24.41
N ILE A 66 -0.58 -10.39 -24.23
CA ILE A 66 -0.01 -11.71 -24.47
C ILE A 66 -0.16 -12.55 -23.21
N VAL A 67 -0.61 -13.80 -23.37
CA VAL A 67 -0.81 -14.75 -22.28
C VAL A 67 -0.36 -16.15 -22.69
N PRO A 68 0.10 -17.01 -21.76
CA PRO A 68 0.26 -18.43 -22.03
C PRO A 68 -1.07 -19.03 -22.49
N ALA A 69 -1.07 -19.90 -23.49
CA ALA A 69 -2.29 -20.52 -24.02
C ALA A 69 -3.10 -21.25 -22.95
N LEU A 70 -2.41 -21.85 -21.97
CA LEU A 70 -3.05 -22.56 -20.84
C LEU A 70 -3.79 -21.60 -19.88
N GLU A 71 -3.42 -20.32 -19.82
CA GLU A 71 -4.04 -19.30 -18.95
C GLU A 71 -5.09 -18.44 -19.68
N ARG A 72 -5.19 -18.57 -21.01
CA ARG A 72 -6.13 -17.81 -21.83
C ARG A 72 -7.57 -17.81 -21.29
N PRO A 73 -8.16 -18.95 -20.85
CA PRO A 73 -9.54 -18.94 -20.34
C PRO A 73 -9.74 -18.02 -19.13
N GLY A 74 -8.72 -17.89 -18.25
CA GLY A 74 -8.75 -16.99 -17.11
C GLY A 74 -8.62 -15.51 -17.50
N ALA A 75 -7.98 -15.23 -18.63
CA ALA A 75 -7.76 -13.88 -19.14
C ALA A 75 -8.93 -13.34 -19.99
N GLU A 76 -9.81 -14.20 -20.51
CA GLU A 76 -10.94 -13.81 -21.39
C GLU A 76 -11.87 -12.72 -20.83
N PRO A 77 -12.10 -12.60 -19.50
CA PRO A 77 -12.89 -11.49 -18.96
C PRO A 77 -12.25 -10.10 -19.09
N ALA A 78 -10.93 -10.02 -19.32
CA ALA A 78 -10.25 -8.75 -19.50
C ALA A 78 -10.71 -8.04 -20.80
N PRO A 79 -11.00 -6.73 -20.77
CA PRO A 79 -11.55 -6.01 -21.94
C PRO A 79 -10.47 -5.62 -22.96
N VAL A 80 -9.64 -6.58 -23.36
CA VAL A 80 -8.52 -6.39 -24.28
C VAL A 80 -8.42 -7.53 -25.30
N ALA A 81 -7.78 -7.28 -26.44
CA ALA A 81 -7.45 -8.34 -27.38
C ALA A 81 -6.40 -9.29 -26.78
N LEU A 82 -6.67 -10.60 -26.81
CA LEU A 82 -5.74 -11.60 -26.32
C LEU A 82 -4.94 -12.23 -27.47
N ARG A 83 -3.64 -12.33 -27.27
CA ARG A 83 -2.73 -13.14 -28.06
C ARG A 83 -2.10 -14.20 -27.15
N ASP A 84 -2.28 -15.45 -27.52
CA ASP A 84 -1.71 -16.58 -26.77
C ASP A 84 -0.46 -17.13 -27.46
N TRP A 85 0.37 -17.77 -26.67
CA TRP A 85 1.56 -18.52 -27.06
C TRP A 85 1.61 -19.86 -26.31
N ALA A 86 2.16 -20.89 -26.93
CA ALA A 86 2.23 -22.23 -26.37
C ALA A 86 3.64 -22.56 -25.86
N ASP A 87 3.74 -23.53 -24.95
CA ASP A 87 5.04 -24.06 -24.53
C ASP A 87 5.83 -24.58 -25.74
N GLY A 88 7.04 -24.07 -25.94
CA GLY A 88 7.88 -24.34 -27.09
C GLY A 88 7.94 -23.20 -28.10
N ASP A 89 7.03 -22.22 -28.03
CA ASP A 89 7.10 -21.00 -28.84
C ASP A 89 8.12 -20.02 -28.27
N ASP A 90 8.60 -19.09 -29.12
CA ASP A 90 9.35 -17.92 -28.65
C ASP A 90 8.37 -16.85 -28.14
N ALA A 91 8.09 -16.89 -26.84
CA ALA A 91 7.16 -15.97 -26.18
C ALA A 91 7.57 -14.49 -26.31
N TYR A 92 8.88 -14.19 -26.35
CA TYR A 92 9.35 -12.82 -26.50
C TYR A 92 9.24 -12.33 -27.93
N ALA A 93 9.42 -13.19 -28.92
CA ALA A 93 9.12 -12.85 -30.32
C ALA A 93 7.62 -12.55 -30.49
N ALA A 94 6.75 -13.36 -29.87
CA ALA A 94 5.31 -13.10 -29.90
C ALA A 94 4.93 -11.80 -29.15
N ALA A 95 5.57 -11.48 -28.03
CA ALA A 95 5.39 -10.23 -27.31
C ALA A 95 5.86 -9.01 -28.16
N ALA A 96 6.99 -9.15 -28.85
CA ALA A 96 7.57 -8.12 -29.70
C ALA A 96 6.64 -7.69 -30.85
N GLU A 97 5.78 -8.59 -31.36
CA GLU A 97 4.79 -8.23 -32.36
C GLU A 97 3.73 -7.22 -31.88
N LEU A 98 3.56 -7.08 -30.58
CA LEU A 98 2.69 -6.08 -29.98
C LEU A 98 3.37 -4.71 -29.83
N LEU A 99 4.66 -4.59 -30.06
CA LEU A 99 5.48 -3.42 -29.72
C LEU A 99 6.09 -2.75 -30.94
N ASP A 100 6.48 -1.48 -30.81
CA ASP A 100 7.27 -0.79 -31.81
C ASP A 100 8.75 -1.14 -31.60
N PRO A 101 9.51 -1.49 -32.63
CA PRO A 101 10.87 -2.02 -32.51
C PRO A 101 11.87 -1.09 -31.79
N ASP A 102 11.66 0.23 -31.92
CA ASP A 102 12.46 1.30 -31.35
C ASP A 102 11.69 2.09 -30.25
N GLY A 103 10.58 1.52 -29.79
CA GLY A 103 9.68 2.16 -28.83
C GLY A 103 10.31 2.38 -27.45
N ALA A 104 9.88 3.45 -26.77
CA ALA A 104 10.17 3.70 -25.37
C ALA A 104 8.92 3.38 -24.53
N TYR A 105 9.04 2.52 -23.54
CA TYR A 105 7.91 2.02 -22.74
C TYR A 105 8.13 2.21 -21.25
N ALA A 106 7.09 2.59 -20.52
CA ALA A 106 7.03 2.34 -19.10
C ALA A 106 6.72 0.86 -18.86
N ILE A 107 7.43 0.21 -17.95
CA ILE A 107 7.18 -1.19 -17.58
C ILE A 107 6.90 -1.32 -16.09
N SER A 108 5.99 -2.23 -15.69
CA SER A 108 5.72 -2.51 -14.29
C SER A 108 7.00 -2.69 -13.50
N ASP A 109 7.14 -1.99 -12.37
CA ASP A 109 8.35 -2.07 -11.51
C ASP A 109 8.50 -3.45 -10.86
N SER A 110 7.41 -4.22 -10.77
CA SER A 110 7.41 -5.62 -10.33
C SER A 110 7.72 -6.62 -11.44
N ALA A 111 8.04 -6.18 -12.66
CA ALA A 111 8.39 -7.09 -13.76
C ALA A 111 9.64 -7.89 -13.42
N TRP A 112 9.58 -9.21 -13.62
CA TRP A 112 10.75 -10.04 -13.46
C TRP A 112 11.84 -9.63 -14.44
N ALA A 113 13.06 -9.48 -13.97
CA ALA A 113 14.19 -9.07 -14.80
C ALA A 113 14.36 -9.96 -16.04
N MET A 114 14.04 -11.25 -15.96
CA MET A 114 14.07 -12.16 -17.11
C MET A 114 13.17 -11.70 -18.24
N HIS A 115 12.01 -11.11 -17.93
CA HIS A 115 11.08 -10.61 -18.95
C HIS A 115 11.62 -9.34 -19.60
N VAL A 116 12.15 -8.40 -18.80
CA VAL A 116 12.81 -7.19 -19.32
C VAL A 116 13.97 -7.55 -20.25
N LEU A 117 14.84 -8.47 -19.82
CA LEU A 117 15.99 -8.93 -20.61
C LEU A 117 15.55 -9.73 -21.85
N GLY A 118 14.47 -10.48 -21.78
CA GLY A 118 13.86 -11.18 -22.90
C GLY A 118 13.35 -10.23 -23.97
N LEU A 119 12.59 -9.21 -23.56
CA LEU A 119 12.11 -8.15 -24.44
C LEU A 119 13.26 -7.34 -25.06
N GLN A 120 14.29 -6.99 -24.26
CA GLN A 120 15.47 -6.27 -24.76
C GLN A 120 16.26 -7.07 -25.83
N ARG A 121 16.28 -8.41 -25.72
CA ARG A 121 16.89 -9.25 -26.77
C ARG A 121 16.03 -9.31 -28.03
N ALA A 122 14.70 -9.39 -27.88
CA ALA A 122 13.79 -9.42 -29.02
C ALA A 122 13.70 -8.07 -29.76
N LEU A 123 13.83 -6.97 -29.02
CA LEU A 123 13.76 -5.58 -29.51
C LEU A 123 14.96 -4.78 -28.97
N PRO A 124 16.15 -4.92 -29.58
CA PRO A 124 17.38 -4.30 -29.05
C PRO A 124 17.37 -2.77 -29.01
N GLU A 125 16.61 -2.13 -29.88
CA GLU A 125 16.51 -0.66 -29.97
C GLU A 125 15.43 -0.08 -29.05
N SER A 126 14.60 -0.92 -28.43
CA SER A 126 13.59 -0.47 -27.48
C SER A 126 14.20 -0.03 -26.15
N ARG A 127 13.47 0.83 -25.42
CA ARG A 127 13.89 1.36 -24.11
C ARG A 127 12.79 1.18 -23.09
N TYR A 128 13.18 0.88 -21.86
CA TYR A 128 12.26 0.67 -20.74
C TYR A 128 12.59 1.62 -19.60
N VAL A 129 11.55 2.19 -18.99
CA VAL A 129 11.63 3.05 -17.81
C VAL A 129 10.67 2.52 -16.73
N SER A 130 10.90 2.89 -15.47
CA SER A 130 10.01 2.57 -14.36
C SER A 130 8.60 3.11 -14.62
N MET A 131 7.58 2.28 -14.43
CA MET A 131 6.20 2.71 -14.57
C MET A 131 5.81 3.69 -13.46
N THR A 132 6.29 3.47 -12.24
CA THR A 132 6.06 4.39 -11.11
C THR A 132 6.65 5.78 -11.36
N ASP A 133 7.83 5.87 -11.98
CA ASP A 133 8.45 7.16 -12.29
C ASP A 133 7.76 7.87 -13.45
N ALA A 134 7.35 7.12 -14.47
CA ALA A 134 6.74 7.68 -15.66
C ALA A 134 5.25 8.04 -15.48
N LEU A 135 4.51 7.26 -14.68
CA LEU A 135 3.08 7.41 -14.43
C LEU A 135 2.76 7.49 -12.93
N PRO A 136 3.32 8.46 -12.21
CA PRO A 136 3.31 8.47 -10.75
C PRO A 136 1.92 8.62 -10.11
N THR A 137 0.93 9.11 -10.87
CA THR A 137 -0.44 9.32 -10.37
C THR A 137 -1.41 8.24 -10.82
N LEU A 138 -0.98 7.26 -11.62
CA LEU A 138 -1.87 6.29 -12.25
C LEU A 138 -2.76 5.55 -11.25
N ARG A 139 -2.17 5.06 -10.15
CA ARG A 139 -2.88 4.40 -9.03
C ARG A 139 -2.93 5.26 -7.77
N ALA A 140 -2.06 6.27 -7.65
CA ALA A 140 -1.99 7.11 -6.46
C ALA A 140 -3.29 7.91 -6.25
N VAL A 141 -3.90 8.40 -7.34
CA VAL A 141 -5.18 9.13 -7.31
C VAL A 141 -6.33 8.14 -7.51
N LYS A 142 -7.06 7.87 -6.43
CA LYS A 142 -8.19 6.94 -6.37
C LYS A 142 -9.46 7.61 -6.90
N ASP A 143 -10.28 6.85 -7.61
CA ASP A 143 -11.64 7.25 -7.98
C ASP A 143 -12.61 7.07 -6.78
N ALA A 144 -13.87 7.48 -6.96
CA ALA A 144 -14.86 7.42 -5.88
C ALA A 144 -15.14 6.00 -5.40
N GLU A 145 -15.18 5.01 -6.30
CA GLU A 145 -15.43 3.60 -5.96
C GLU A 145 -14.22 3.00 -5.20
N GLU A 146 -13.01 3.37 -5.59
CA GLU A 146 -11.79 2.97 -4.88
C GLU A 146 -11.77 3.54 -3.45
N LEU A 147 -12.14 4.83 -3.29
CA LEU A 147 -12.23 5.49 -1.98
C LEU A 147 -13.28 4.85 -1.07
N GLU A 148 -14.41 4.38 -1.62
CA GLU A 148 -15.44 3.65 -0.85
C GLU A 148 -14.89 2.29 -0.38
N ARG A 149 -14.14 1.56 -1.22
CA ARG A 149 -13.52 0.29 -0.84
C ARG A 149 -12.48 0.48 0.26
N MET A 150 -11.62 1.48 0.12
CA MET A 150 -10.63 1.80 1.13
C MET A 150 -11.26 2.22 2.46
N ALA A 151 -12.34 3.01 2.43
CA ALA A 151 -13.10 3.36 3.63
C ALA A 151 -13.74 2.13 4.28
N ALA A 152 -14.25 1.18 3.48
CA ALA A 152 -14.80 -0.07 4.00
C ALA A 152 -13.71 -0.98 4.59
N ALA A 153 -12.51 -0.98 4.03
CA ALA A 153 -11.35 -1.71 4.56
C ALA A 153 -10.89 -1.10 5.90
N GLY A 154 -10.77 0.23 5.97
CA GLY A 154 -10.42 0.95 7.20
C GLY A 154 -11.44 0.72 8.32
N ALA A 155 -12.74 0.84 8.03
CA ALA A 155 -13.78 0.57 9.01
C ALA A 155 -13.77 -0.89 9.53
N ALA A 156 -13.41 -1.85 8.68
CA ALA A 156 -13.25 -3.24 9.10
C ALA A 156 -12.03 -3.41 10.02
N ALA A 157 -10.91 -2.73 9.76
CA ALA A 157 -9.74 -2.72 10.62
C ALA A 157 -10.04 -2.05 11.98
N ASP A 158 -10.81 -0.94 11.99
CA ASP A 158 -11.29 -0.31 13.22
C ASP A 158 -12.10 -1.28 14.09
N ALA A 159 -12.99 -2.07 13.48
CA ALA A 159 -13.77 -3.07 14.20
C ALA A 159 -12.89 -4.20 14.77
N VAL A 160 -11.82 -4.59 14.08
CA VAL A 160 -10.82 -5.53 14.61
C VAL A 160 -10.14 -4.96 15.85
N PHE A 161 -9.70 -3.69 15.81
CA PHE A 161 -9.09 -3.05 16.98
C PHE A 161 -10.02 -2.99 18.16
N GLU A 162 -11.27 -2.55 17.96
CA GLU A 162 -12.24 -2.46 19.06
C GLU A 162 -12.53 -3.83 19.69
N GLU A 163 -12.52 -4.91 18.91
CA GLU A 163 -12.73 -6.25 19.44
C GLU A 163 -11.48 -6.78 20.17
N ILE A 164 -10.27 -6.68 19.56
CA ILE A 164 -9.04 -7.19 20.19
C ILE A 164 -8.73 -6.44 21.49
N ALA A 165 -9.00 -5.14 21.57
CA ALA A 165 -8.79 -4.32 22.76
C ALA A 165 -9.66 -4.72 23.96
N THR A 166 -10.67 -5.55 23.76
CA THR A 166 -11.46 -6.15 24.87
C THR A 166 -10.90 -7.47 25.37
N SER A 167 -9.93 -8.04 24.66
CA SER A 167 -9.31 -9.30 25.05
C SER A 167 -8.23 -9.10 26.12
N ARG A 168 -7.87 -10.19 26.76
CA ARG A 168 -6.75 -10.19 27.70
C ARG A 168 -5.44 -10.28 26.93
N PHE A 169 -4.48 -9.42 27.27
CA PHE A 169 -3.11 -9.40 26.74
C PHE A 169 -2.10 -9.97 27.72
N SER A 170 -2.16 -9.54 28.99
CA SER A 170 -1.22 -9.98 30.01
C SER A 170 -1.17 -11.50 30.16
N GLY A 171 0.04 -12.06 30.11
CA GLY A 171 0.29 -13.49 30.20
C GLY A 171 0.14 -14.27 28.91
N ARG A 172 -0.16 -13.60 27.80
CA ARG A 172 -0.17 -14.18 26.44
C ARG A 172 1.09 -13.79 25.67
N THR A 173 1.48 -14.59 24.69
CA THR A 173 2.59 -14.26 23.80
C THR A 173 2.16 -13.27 22.71
N GLU A 174 3.13 -12.52 22.14
CA GLU A 174 2.91 -11.67 20.98
C GLU A 174 2.30 -12.49 19.81
N ALA A 175 2.84 -13.67 19.53
CA ALA A 175 2.36 -14.58 18.49
C ALA A 175 0.88 -15.02 18.71
N GLU A 176 0.44 -15.26 19.95
CA GLU A 176 -0.96 -15.59 20.24
C GLU A 176 -1.90 -14.42 19.98
N ILE A 177 -1.47 -13.19 20.26
CA ILE A 177 -2.26 -11.97 19.99
C ILE A 177 -2.29 -11.68 18.49
N ALA A 178 -1.17 -11.84 17.79
CA ALA A 178 -1.07 -11.70 16.34
C ALA A 178 -1.97 -12.69 15.59
N ALA A 179 -2.03 -13.95 16.06
CA ALA A 179 -2.95 -14.95 15.50
C ALA A 179 -4.43 -14.56 15.71
N ASP A 180 -4.77 -13.95 16.83
CA ASP A 180 -6.12 -13.42 17.04
C ASP A 180 -6.42 -12.25 16.11
N LEU A 181 -5.49 -11.31 15.90
CA LEU A 181 -5.64 -10.22 14.95
C LEU A 181 -5.90 -10.76 13.52
N ALA A 182 -5.11 -11.73 13.08
CA ALA A 182 -5.30 -12.36 11.76
C ALA A 182 -6.69 -13.00 11.63
N ARG A 183 -7.14 -13.71 12.67
CA ARG A 183 -8.47 -14.32 12.70
C ARG A 183 -9.59 -13.27 12.69
N LEU A 184 -9.42 -12.16 13.42
CA LEU A 184 -10.38 -11.06 13.49
C LEU A 184 -10.45 -10.30 12.16
N LEU A 185 -9.33 -10.06 11.47
CA LEU A 185 -9.33 -9.47 10.13
C LEU A 185 -10.27 -10.26 9.19
N ILE A 186 -10.15 -11.57 9.16
CA ILE A 186 -11.02 -12.43 8.34
C ILE A 186 -12.48 -12.37 8.85
N ALA A 187 -12.71 -12.39 10.16
CA ALA A 187 -14.04 -12.32 10.75
C ALA A 187 -14.77 -11.02 10.43
N HIS A 188 -14.05 -9.89 10.34
CA HIS A 188 -14.57 -8.58 9.95
C HIS A 188 -14.57 -8.32 8.44
N GLY A 189 -14.32 -9.38 7.65
CA GLY A 189 -14.57 -9.42 6.21
C GLY A 189 -13.40 -9.01 5.33
N HIS A 190 -12.17 -9.04 5.85
CA HIS A 190 -10.99 -9.05 4.98
C HIS A 190 -10.87 -10.42 4.29
N GLU A 191 -10.39 -10.43 3.06
CA GLU A 191 -10.14 -11.62 2.26
C GLU A 191 -8.90 -12.37 2.75
N ARG A 192 -7.92 -11.61 3.26
CA ARG A 192 -6.69 -12.11 3.88
C ARG A 192 -6.11 -11.07 4.83
N ALA A 193 -5.45 -11.55 5.89
CA ALA A 193 -4.53 -10.76 6.68
C ALA A 193 -3.21 -10.66 5.92
N GLU A 194 -2.72 -9.43 5.73
CA GLU A 194 -1.43 -9.20 5.06
C GLU A 194 -0.29 -9.21 6.08
N PHE A 195 -0.52 -8.63 7.24
CA PHE A 195 0.44 -8.57 8.35
C PHE A 195 -0.29 -8.33 9.67
N THR A 196 0.35 -8.76 10.77
CA THR A 196 -0.16 -8.62 12.14
C THR A 196 1.01 -8.48 13.12
N ILE A 197 1.63 -7.31 13.16
CA ILE A 197 2.73 -7.01 14.06
C ILE A 197 2.19 -6.78 15.48
N VAL A 198 2.70 -7.51 16.45
CA VAL A 198 2.47 -7.31 17.88
C VAL A 198 3.83 -7.18 18.55
N ALA A 199 4.15 -5.99 19.03
CA ALA A 199 5.46 -5.69 19.61
C ALA A 199 5.30 -5.10 21.02
N SER A 200 5.64 -5.90 22.03
CA SER A 200 5.41 -5.57 23.45
C SER A 200 6.69 -5.14 24.16
N GLY A 201 6.58 -4.15 25.06
CA GLY A 201 7.70 -3.63 25.83
C GLY A 201 8.93 -3.33 24.97
N PRO A 202 10.12 -3.91 25.27
CA PRO A 202 11.35 -3.65 24.50
C PRO A 202 11.28 -3.96 23.00
N ASN A 203 10.43 -4.90 22.59
CA ASN A 203 10.23 -5.26 21.18
C ASN A 203 9.54 -4.13 20.41
N GLY A 204 8.68 -3.34 21.07
CA GLY A 204 8.04 -2.17 20.49
C GLY A 204 9.03 -1.09 20.00
N ALA A 205 10.28 -1.13 20.47
CA ALA A 205 11.33 -0.24 19.99
C ALA A 205 11.88 -0.61 18.58
N ASN A 206 11.43 -1.74 17.99
CA ASN A 206 11.74 -2.13 16.63
C ASN A 206 10.49 -1.94 15.74
N PRO A 207 10.48 -0.97 14.80
CA PRO A 207 9.31 -0.71 13.95
C PRO A 207 8.85 -1.90 13.11
N HIS A 208 9.78 -2.77 12.71
CA HIS A 208 9.53 -3.97 11.90
C HIS A 208 9.76 -5.23 12.73
N HIS A 209 9.28 -5.24 13.98
CA HIS A 209 9.33 -6.43 14.83
C HIS A 209 8.45 -7.53 14.21
N GLU A 210 8.99 -8.74 14.12
CA GLU A 210 8.19 -9.94 13.85
C GLU A 210 7.71 -10.49 15.20
N GLU A 211 6.45 -10.90 15.29
CA GLU A 211 5.85 -11.42 16.51
C GLU A 211 6.63 -12.60 17.07
N SER A 212 6.82 -12.63 18.38
CA SER A 212 7.66 -13.59 19.07
C SER A 212 6.93 -14.34 20.19
N ASP A 213 7.64 -15.29 20.81
CA ASP A 213 7.16 -15.99 22.02
C ASP A 213 7.29 -15.13 23.31
N ARG A 214 7.66 -13.83 23.19
CA ARG A 214 7.67 -12.94 24.36
C ARG A 214 6.27 -12.85 24.95
N VAL A 215 6.19 -13.11 26.25
CA VAL A 215 4.96 -13.00 27.02
C VAL A 215 4.75 -11.53 27.41
N VAL A 216 3.61 -10.98 27.04
CA VAL A 216 3.17 -9.63 27.40
C VAL A 216 2.99 -9.52 28.91
N GLN A 217 3.53 -8.47 29.52
CA GLN A 217 3.56 -8.26 30.96
C GLN A 217 2.78 -7.00 31.36
N GLU A 218 2.41 -6.94 32.62
CA GLU A 218 1.92 -5.71 33.25
C GLU A 218 2.95 -4.60 33.11
N GLY A 219 2.55 -3.40 32.72
CA GLY A 219 3.41 -2.26 32.45
C GLY A 219 3.99 -2.22 31.02
N ASP A 220 3.66 -3.16 30.13
CA ASP A 220 4.12 -3.08 28.74
C ASP A 220 3.29 -2.08 27.93
N MET A 221 3.98 -1.24 27.16
CA MET A 221 3.43 -0.66 25.93
C MET A 221 3.40 -1.75 24.85
N VAL A 222 2.30 -1.88 24.12
CA VAL A 222 2.16 -2.87 23.04
C VAL A 222 1.73 -2.17 21.76
N VAL A 223 2.59 -2.20 20.76
CA VAL A 223 2.27 -1.75 19.41
C VAL A 223 1.51 -2.86 18.69
N LEU A 224 0.33 -2.56 18.21
CA LEU A 224 -0.51 -3.41 17.37
C LEU A 224 -0.59 -2.76 15.99
N ASP A 225 0.08 -3.36 15.01
CA ASP A 225 0.10 -2.86 13.64
C ASP A 225 -0.35 -3.98 12.71
N PHE A 226 -1.49 -3.77 12.08
CA PHE A 226 -2.15 -4.82 11.33
C PHE A 226 -2.95 -4.27 10.15
N GLY A 227 -3.03 -5.09 9.14
CA GLY A 227 -3.78 -4.76 7.95
C GLY A 227 -4.12 -6.00 7.11
N GLY A 228 -5.00 -5.80 6.18
CA GLY A 228 -5.48 -6.86 5.32
C GLY A 228 -6.11 -6.33 4.04
N THR A 229 -6.46 -7.22 3.13
CA THR A 229 -7.14 -6.88 1.88
C THR A 229 -8.65 -7.09 2.03
N LYS A 230 -9.44 -6.08 1.65
CA LYS A 230 -10.90 -6.14 1.59
C LYS A 230 -11.39 -5.54 0.28
N ASP A 231 -12.23 -6.28 -0.46
CA ASP A 231 -12.70 -5.89 -1.80
C ASP A 231 -11.53 -5.53 -2.75
N GLY A 232 -10.37 -6.21 -2.55
CA GLY A 232 -9.13 -6.01 -3.30
C GLY A 232 -8.27 -4.81 -2.83
N TYR A 233 -8.70 -4.02 -1.84
CA TYR A 233 -7.98 -2.83 -1.34
C TYR A 233 -7.43 -3.06 0.07
N GLY A 234 -6.25 -2.48 0.33
CA GLY A 234 -5.56 -2.59 1.60
C GLY A 234 -6.22 -1.77 2.71
N SER A 235 -6.20 -2.31 3.92
CA SER A 235 -6.26 -1.55 5.17
C SER A 235 -4.91 -1.58 5.86
N ASP A 236 -4.63 -0.55 6.63
CA ASP A 236 -3.44 -0.41 7.46
C ASP A 236 -3.78 0.40 8.69
N THR A 237 -3.39 -0.08 9.86
CA THR A 237 -3.76 0.58 11.13
C THR A 237 -2.79 0.20 12.22
N THR A 238 -2.20 1.22 12.86
CA THR A 238 -1.44 1.01 14.09
C THR A 238 -2.12 1.70 15.26
N ARG A 239 -2.23 0.98 16.36
CA ARG A 239 -2.53 1.52 17.69
C ARG A 239 -1.54 0.96 18.71
N THR A 240 -1.08 1.82 19.59
CA THR A 240 -0.32 1.39 20.77
C THR A 240 -1.27 1.37 21.97
N VAL A 241 -1.28 0.26 22.72
CA VAL A 241 -2.05 0.09 23.96
C VAL A 241 -1.10 -0.06 25.15
N HIS A 242 -1.60 0.12 26.37
CA HIS A 242 -0.82 -0.09 27.60
C HIS A 242 -1.47 -1.13 28.48
N ILE A 243 -0.66 -1.99 29.08
CA ILE A 243 -1.11 -3.03 30.02
C ILE A 243 -1.07 -2.45 31.44
N GLY A 244 -2.24 -2.12 32.00
CA GLY A 244 -2.35 -1.39 33.27
C GLY A 244 -2.06 0.10 33.12
N GLU A 245 -1.74 0.80 34.22
CA GLU A 245 -1.55 2.26 34.21
C GLU A 245 -0.15 2.64 33.67
N PRO A 246 -0.04 3.57 32.69
CA PRO A 246 1.23 4.02 32.16
C PRO A 246 2.00 4.89 33.18
N THR A 247 3.31 4.90 33.08
CA THR A 247 4.15 5.89 33.75
C THR A 247 3.97 7.29 33.10
N GLU A 248 4.41 8.34 33.81
CA GLU A 248 4.36 9.71 33.28
C GLU A 248 5.13 9.83 31.94
N GLU A 249 6.30 9.18 31.84
CA GLU A 249 7.11 9.21 30.62
C GLU A 249 6.42 8.48 29.44
N GLU A 250 5.81 7.33 29.69
CA GLU A 250 5.09 6.59 28.66
C GLU A 250 3.87 7.37 28.17
N ALA A 251 3.13 8.00 29.06
CA ALA A 251 2.02 8.87 28.70
C ALA A 251 2.50 10.11 27.93
N GLU A 252 3.63 10.73 28.29
CA GLU A 252 4.22 11.85 27.58
C GLU A 252 4.65 11.46 26.16
N VAL A 253 5.40 10.36 26.00
CA VAL A 253 5.85 9.86 24.69
C VAL A 253 4.65 9.53 23.80
N TYR A 254 3.62 8.90 24.35
CA TYR A 254 2.39 8.60 23.63
C TYR A 254 1.71 9.89 23.10
N ASP A 255 1.57 10.89 23.97
CA ASP A 255 0.95 12.17 23.62
C ASP A 255 1.74 12.92 22.55
N VAL A 256 3.09 12.88 22.58
CA VAL A 256 3.94 13.47 21.53
C VAL A 256 3.65 12.80 20.18
N VAL A 257 3.55 11.47 20.12
CA VAL A 257 3.24 10.75 18.87
C VAL A 257 1.81 11.08 18.40
N ARG A 258 0.85 11.14 19.32
CA ARG A 258 -0.54 11.51 19.00
C ARG A 258 -0.63 12.92 18.41
N LEU A 259 0.08 13.88 19.00
CA LEU A 259 0.16 15.26 18.50
C LEU A 259 0.88 15.34 17.15
N ALA A 260 1.92 14.54 16.95
CA ALA A 260 2.63 14.46 15.66
C ALA A 260 1.73 13.90 14.55
N GLN A 261 0.94 12.86 14.84
CA GLN A 261 -0.03 12.29 13.92
C GLN A 261 -1.11 13.32 13.55
N GLN A 262 -1.61 14.09 14.52
CA GLN A 262 -2.56 15.15 14.27
C GLN A 262 -1.96 16.28 13.43
N ALA A 263 -0.74 16.72 13.73
CA ALA A 263 -0.06 17.78 12.97
C ALA A 263 0.18 17.37 11.51
N ALA A 264 0.57 16.11 11.26
CA ALA A 264 0.70 15.55 9.92
C ALA A 264 -0.64 15.52 9.18
N PHE A 265 -1.71 15.08 9.85
CA PHE A 265 -3.06 15.11 9.30
C PHE A 265 -3.51 16.53 8.92
N ASP A 266 -3.27 17.51 9.80
CA ASP A 266 -3.63 18.91 9.56
C ASP A 266 -2.81 19.55 8.43
N ALA A 267 -1.64 18.99 8.11
CA ALA A 267 -0.82 19.41 6.98
C ALA A 267 -1.32 18.90 5.62
N VAL A 268 -2.22 17.92 5.59
CA VAL A 268 -2.79 17.40 4.34
C VAL A 268 -3.65 18.47 3.68
N ARG A 269 -3.13 19.06 2.61
CA ARG A 269 -3.82 20.07 1.80
C ARG A 269 -3.55 19.84 0.32
N PRO A 270 -4.53 20.00 -0.57
CA PRO A 270 -4.28 19.98 -2.01
C PRO A 270 -3.20 20.98 -2.39
N GLY A 271 -2.21 20.51 -3.16
CA GLY A 271 -1.08 21.30 -3.62
C GLY A 271 0.09 21.42 -2.63
N ALA A 272 -0.06 21.04 -1.36
CA ALA A 272 1.08 20.89 -0.44
C ALA A 272 1.99 19.76 -0.92
N ALA A 273 3.29 19.87 -0.70
CA ALA A 273 4.21 18.79 -1.03
C ALA A 273 4.06 17.62 -0.05
N CYS A 274 4.21 16.37 -0.53
CA CYS A 274 4.14 15.18 0.34
C CYS A 274 5.12 15.26 1.52
N GLN A 275 6.33 15.83 1.31
CA GLN A 275 7.30 16.07 2.38
C GLN A 275 6.80 17.00 3.49
N ASP A 276 5.83 17.87 3.24
CA ASP A 276 5.33 18.80 4.25
C ASP A 276 4.53 18.08 5.33
N VAL A 277 3.91 16.94 4.99
CA VAL A 277 3.25 16.04 5.95
C VAL A 277 4.30 15.39 6.87
N ASP A 278 5.42 14.89 6.31
CA ASP A 278 6.53 14.36 7.10
C ASP A 278 7.15 15.41 8.02
N ARG A 279 7.41 16.61 7.48
CA ARG A 279 7.97 17.72 8.24
C ARG A 279 7.09 18.15 9.41
N ALA A 280 5.77 18.12 9.25
CA ALA A 280 4.83 18.47 10.31
C ALA A 280 4.92 17.47 11.48
N ALA A 281 4.87 16.16 11.21
CA ALA A 281 5.03 15.14 12.24
C ALA A 281 6.42 15.21 12.90
N ARG A 282 7.45 15.24 12.09
CA ARG A 282 8.86 15.27 12.54
C ARG A 282 9.19 16.50 13.36
N GLY A 283 8.59 17.65 13.02
CA GLY A 283 8.73 18.89 13.77
C GLY A 283 8.22 18.79 15.20
N VAL A 284 7.07 18.14 15.42
CA VAL A 284 6.51 17.90 16.77
C VAL A 284 7.42 16.98 17.58
N ILE A 285 7.81 15.84 17.00
CA ILE A 285 8.66 14.85 17.68
C ILE A 285 10.05 15.43 18.01
N ALA A 286 10.65 16.18 17.09
CA ALA A 286 11.94 16.83 17.30
C ALA A 286 11.84 17.94 18.34
N GLY A 287 10.76 18.74 18.33
CA GLY A 287 10.50 19.78 19.33
C GLY A 287 10.36 19.26 20.77
N ALA A 288 9.90 18.02 20.92
CA ALA A 288 9.84 17.31 22.19
C ALA A 288 11.16 16.60 22.57
N GLY A 289 12.22 16.70 21.75
CA GLY A 289 13.53 16.11 22.04
C GLY A 289 13.72 14.67 21.54
N TYR A 290 12.76 14.10 20.82
CA TYR A 290 12.80 12.71 20.32
C TYR A 290 13.15 12.61 18.84
N GLY A 291 13.66 13.65 18.16
CA GLY A 291 13.90 13.67 16.72
C GLY A 291 14.72 12.49 16.19
N GLU A 292 15.78 12.05 16.91
CA GLU A 292 16.60 10.89 16.55
C GLU A 292 15.90 9.53 16.79
N ARG A 293 14.72 9.55 17.40
CA ARG A 293 13.92 8.37 17.71
C ARG A 293 12.78 8.12 16.73
N PHE A 294 12.56 9.02 15.78
CA PHE A 294 11.67 8.84 14.65
C PHE A 294 12.47 8.50 13.39
N ILE A 295 12.65 7.22 13.13
CA ILE A 295 13.69 6.66 12.24
C ILE A 295 13.16 6.21 10.87
N HIS A 296 11.88 6.42 10.57
CA HIS A 296 11.29 6.09 9.27
C HIS A 296 10.51 7.28 8.70
N ARG A 297 9.97 7.15 7.50
CA ARG A 297 9.07 8.12 6.87
C ARG A 297 7.75 8.22 7.63
N THR A 298 7.04 9.34 7.48
CA THR A 298 5.74 9.53 8.14
C THR A 298 4.62 8.70 7.52
N GLY A 299 4.79 8.23 6.26
CA GLY A 299 3.76 7.42 5.65
C GLY A 299 4.08 6.99 4.22
N HIS A 300 3.20 6.19 3.67
CA HIS A 300 3.26 5.64 2.32
C HIS A 300 1.86 5.64 1.68
N GLY A 301 1.81 5.71 0.35
CA GLY A 301 0.58 5.46 -0.38
C GLY A 301 0.07 4.04 -0.16
N ILE A 302 -1.24 3.88 -0.26
CA ILE A 302 -1.92 2.59 -0.11
C ILE A 302 -3.08 2.49 -1.08
N GLY A 303 -3.39 1.27 -1.52
CA GLY A 303 -4.47 0.98 -2.45
C GLY A 303 -4.60 -0.51 -2.69
N LEU A 304 -4.31 -0.98 -3.90
CA LEU A 304 -4.23 -2.41 -4.23
C LEU A 304 -2.98 -3.08 -3.64
N THR A 305 -1.99 -2.30 -3.25
CA THR A 305 -0.83 -2.74 -2.49
C THR A 305 -0.79 -1.98 -1.17
N VAL A 306 -0.31 -2.61 -0.11
CA VAL A 306 -0.15 -1.95 1.19
C VAL A 306 0.82 -0.78 1.06
N HIS A 307 1.94 -0.96 0.38
CA HIS A 307 2.88 0.11 0.09
C HIS A 307 2.89 0.46 -1.40
N GLU A 308 2.58 1.71 -1.71
CA GLU A 308 2.71 2.30 -3.05
C GLU A 308 3.03 3.81 -2.95
N PRO A 309 3.45 4.47 -4.03
CA PRO A 309 3.55 5.93 -4.05
C PRO A 309 2.19 6.62 -3.87
N PRO A 310 2.20 7.88 -3.37
CA PRO A 310 3.35 8.68 -2.95
C PRO A 310 3.85 8.32 -1.56
N TYR A 311 5.08 8.76 -1.22
CA TYR A 311 5.63 8.59 0.12
C TYR A 311 5.65 9.92 0.88
N MET A 312 5.23 9.91 2.14
CA MET A 312 5.30 11.07 3.02
C MET A 312 6.68 11.10 3.69
N ILE A 313 7.66 11.62 2.96
CA ILE A 313 9.09 11.61 3.33
C ILE A 313 9.77 12.88 2.86
N GLU A 314 10.83 13.32 3.57
CA GLU A 314 11.69 14.44 3.15
C GLU A 314 12.26 14.20 1.74
N GLY A 315 12.17 15.21 0.88
CA GLY A 315 12.58 15.15 -0.53
C GLY A 315 11.47 14.78 -1.51
N GLU A 316 10.31 14.25 -1.06
CA GLU A 316 9.15 14.03 -1.93
C GLU A 316 8.39 15.35 -2.11
N THR A 317 8.68 16.01 -3.21
CA THR A 317 8.12 17.34 -3.55
C THR A 317 6.83 17.30 -4.36
N ARG A 318 6.34 16.09 -4.69
CA ARG A 318 5.09 15.92 -5.43
C ARG A 318 3.94 16.55 -4.68
N PRO A 319 3.09 17.35 -5.36
CA PRO A 319 1.91 17.92 -4.73
C PRO A 319 0.89 16.84 -4.38
N ILE A 320 0.25 17.00 -3.24
CA ILE A 320 -0.89 16.18 -2.84
C ILE A 320 -2.08 16.56 -3.74
N GLU A 321 -2.68 15.55 -4.37
CA GLU A 321 -3.86 15.70 -5.20
C GLU A 321 -5.09 15.06 -4.51
N PRO A 322 -6.29 15.63 -4.68
CA PRO A 322 -7.51 14.97 -4.21
C PRO A 322 -7.64 13.56 -4.81
N GLY A 323 -8.00 12.59 -3.96
CA GLY A 323 -8.04 11.16 -4.31
C GLY A 323 -6.79 10.39 -3.90
N MET A 324 -5.67 11.04 -3.58
CA MET A 324 -4.52 10.33 -3.02
C MET A 324 -4.84 9.76 -1.65
N CYS A 325 -4.44 8.49 -1.42
CA CYS A 325 -4.57 7.82 -0.13
C CYS A 325 -3.20 7.38 0.36
N PHE A 326 -2.92 7.64 1.64
CA PHE A 326 -1.64 7.31 2.27
C PHE A 326 -1.79 7.15 3.78
N SER A 327 -0.84 6.42 4.40
CA SER A 327 -0.74 6.33 5.84
C SER A 327 -0.19 7.63 6.46
N ILE A 328 -0.55 7.89 7.70
CA ILE A 328 0.09 8.86 8.59
C ILE A 328 0.39 8.12 9.88
N GLU A 329 1.66 7.74 10.07
CA GLU A 329 2.11 6.75 11.05
C GLU A 329 3.37 7.18 11.83
N PRO A 330 3.47 8.39 12.36
CA PRO A 330 4.66 8.77 13.12
C PRO A 330 4.86 7.86 14.33
N GLY A 331 6.12 7.65 14.71
CA GLY A 331 6.47 6.84 15.88
C GLY A 331 7.73 7.32 16.60
N ILE A 332 7.82 6.96 17.87
CA ILE A 332 9.00 7.15 18.72
C ILE A 332 9.44 5.78 19.24
N TYR A 333 10.70 5.44 19.04
CA TYR A 333 11.26 4.13 19.37
C TYR A 333 12.44 4.29 20.34
N LEU A 334 12.27 3.82 21.58
CA LEU A 334 13.26 3.91 22.66
C LEU A 334 13.95 2.56 22.85
N PRO A 335 15.14 2.34 22.29
CA PRO A 335 15.80 1.04 22.26
C PRO A 335 15.92 0.39 23.65
N GLY A 336 15.52 -0.88 23.75
CA GLY A 336 15.54 -1.66 24.97
C GLY A 336 14.44 -1.31 25.98
N ARG A 337 13.51 -0.42 25.62
CA ARG A 337 12.44 0.05 26.48
C ARG A 337 11.06 -0.19 25.88
N PHE A 338 10.62 0.68 24.97
CA PHE A 338 9.33 0.57 24.30
C PHE A 338 9.30 1.41 23.01
N GLY A 339 8.28 1.25 22.22
CA GLY A 339 7.94 2.12 21.10
C GLY A 339 6.47 2.51 21.14
N VAL A 340 6.17 3.62 20.45
CA VAL A 340 4.82 4.11 20.22
C VAL A 340 4.67 4.44 18.73
N ARG A 341 3.63 3.94 18.09
CA ARG A 341 3.18 4.31 16.75
C ARG A 341 1.65 4.46 16.76
N ILE A 342 1.16 5.50 16.09
CA ILE A 342 -0.27 5.73 15.87
C ILE A 342 -0.45 6.02 14.40
N GLU A 343 -1.30 5.25 13.75
CA GLU A 343 -1.50 5.28 12.31
C GLU A 343 -2.95 5.31 11.92
N ASP A 344 -3.26 6.16 10.95
CA ASP A 344 -4.50 6.13 10.18
C ASP A 344 -4.19 6.22 8.69
N ILE A 345 -5.05 5.61 7.87
CA ILE A 345 -5.10 5.91 6.45
C ILE A 345 -5.92 7.18 6.22
N VAL A 346 -5.37 8.06 5.41
CA VAL A 346 -5.96 9.36 5.07
C VAL A 346 -6.15 9.46 3.57
N ALA A 347 -7.35 9.87 3.15
CA ALA A 347 -7.64 10.29 1.78
C ALA A 347 -7.53 11.82 1.69
N ALA A 348 -6.79 12.31 0.71
CA ALA A 348 -6.80 13.73 0.38
C ALA A 348 -8.11 14.10 -0.34
N THR A 349 -8.74 15.20 0.08
CA THR A 349 -9.95 15.75 -0.53
C THR A 349 -9.70 17.18 -0.99
N ALA A 350 -10.66 17.80 -1.67
CA ALA A 350 -10.55 19.21 -2.07
C ALA A 350 -10.37 20.18 -0.88
N ASP A 351 -10.86 19.79 0.31
CA ASP A 351 -10.88 20.62 1.51
C ASP A 351 -9.76 20.27 2.52
N GLY A 352 -9.02 19.18 2.29
CA GLY A 352 -7.97 18.69 3.21
C GLY A 352 -7.99 17.17 3.37
N GLY A 353 -7.47 16.67 4.50
CA GLY A 353 -7.46 15.24 4.80
C GLY A 353 -8.82 14.72 5.28
N ARG A 354 -9.19 13.50 4.88
CA ARG A 354 -10.28 12.70 5.44
C ARG A 354 -9.71 11.39 5.96
N ARG A 355 -9.88 11.11 7.24
CA ARG A 355 -9.50 9.80 7.80
C ARG A 355 -10.41 8.70 7.26
N LEU A 356 -9.84 7.54 7.01
CA LEU A 356 -10.56 6.33 6.67
C LEU A 356 -10.63 5.35 7.86
N ASN A 357 -10.00 5.72 8.98
CA ASN A 357 -10.05 5.06 10.28
C ASN A 357 -10.70 6.00 11.30
N ASP A 358 -11.69 5.51 12.05
CA ASP A 358 -12.44 6.29 13.04
C ASP A 358 -12.12 5.92 14.50
N THR A 359 -11.39 4.81 14.72
CA THR A 359 -10.96 4.38 16.06
C THR A 359 -10.19 5.48 16.78
N SER A 360 -10.46 5.65 18.10
CA SER A 360 -9.79 6.65 18.94
C SER A 360 -8.26 6.52 18.86
N ARG A 361 -7.60 7.66 18.89
CA ARG A 361 -6.14 7.79 18.99
C ARG A 361 -5.67 8.06 20.42
N ASP A 362 -6.58 8.02 21.39
CA ASP A 362 -6.22 8.09 22.81
C ASP A 362 -5.64 6.76 23.28
N LEU A 363 -4.74 6.82 24.28
CA LEU A 363 -4.13 5.62 24.84
C LEU A 363 -5.20 4.70 25.45
N ARG A 364 -5.32 3.50 24.91
CA ARG A 364 -6.22 2.48 25.43
C ARG A 364 -5.49 1.64 26.49
N ILE A 365 -6.06 1.57 27.68
CA ILE A 365 -5.61 0.66 28.73
C ILE A 365 -6.31 -0.70 28.53
N VAL A 366 -5.54 -1.77 28.52
CA VAL A 366 -6.02 -3.15 28.38
C VAL A 366 -5.45 -4.02 29.51
N SER A 367 -5.96 -5.25 29.68
CA SER A 367 -5.60 -6.15 30.81
C SER A 367 -4.76 -7.35 30.36
#